data_a659e5832a8498b5fa9e4513aad783c0
#
_entry.id   a659e5832a8498b5fa9e4513aad783c0
#
_cell.length_a   1.000
_cell.length_b   1.000
_cell.length_c   1.000
_cell.angle_alpha   90.00
_cell.angle_beta   90.00
_cell.angle_gamma   90.00
#
_symmetry.space_group_name_H-M   'P 1'
#
loop_
_entity.id
_entity.type
_entity.pdbx_description
1 polymer ?
#
loop_
_entity_poly.entity_id
_entity_poly.type
_entity_poly.pdbx_seq_one_letter_code
_entity_poly.pdbx_strand_id
1 'polypeptide(L)'
;AKTLRAIDIEQYPIGRPTLKEGSSGEQVKILQQLLKSELLSNAYTGTPDGVFGSKTKEAVIKVQKSGNLTPDGIVGQATWKYVYAVASHEWQ
;
A
#
# COMPACT_ATOMS: atom_id res chain seq x y z
N ALA A 1 -9.82 5.13 16.12
CA ALA A 1 -9.60 5.06 14.68
C ALA A 1 -9.68 6.41 14.03
N LYS A 2 -10.59 7.20 14.50
CA LYS A 2 -10.75 8.53 13.94
C LYS A 2 -9.54 9.39 14.11
N THR A 3 -8.89 9.26 15.23
CA THR A 3 -7.73 10.06 15.51
C THR A 3 -6.52 9.63 14.73
N LEU A 4 -6.60 8.48 14.10
CA LEU A 4 -5.45 7.99 13.37
C LEU A 4 -5.21 8.73 12.08
N ARG A 5 -6.24 9.30 11.55
CA ARG A 5 -6.18 9.70 10.19
C ARG A 5 -5.20 10.74 9.78
N ALA A 6 -5.42 11.95 10.23
CA ALA A 6 -4.59 13.03 9.71
C ALA A 6 -3.14 12.86 10.06
N ILE A 7 -2.88 12.57 11.31
CA ILE A 7 -1.50 12.45 11.76
C ILE A 7 -0.84 11.21 11.20
N ASP A 8 -1.55 10.10 11.26
CA ASP A 8 -0.95 8.84 10.82
C ASP A 8 -0.70 8.81 9.33
N ILE A 9 -1.59 9.40 8.55
CA ILE A 9 -1.40 9.43 7.12
C ILE A 9 -0.16 10.22 6.76
N GLU A 10 0.12 11.27 7.48
CA GLU A 10 1.29 12.07 7.18
C GLU A 10 2.57 11.47 7.71
N GLN A 11 2.49 10.73 8.81
CA GLN A 11 3.69 10.21 9.44
C GLN A 11 3.98 8.77 9.11
N TYR A 12 2.95 7.99 8.86
CA TYR A 12 3.11 6.58 8.59
C TYR A 12 4.12 6.27 7.50
N PRO A 13 4.07 6.95 6.36
CA PRO A 13 5.04 6.64 5.31
C PRO A 13 6.46 6.91 5.73
N ILE A 14 6.64 7.84 6.67
CA ILE A 14 7.98 8.17 7.12
C ILE A 14 8.51 7.01 7.96
N GLY A 15 9.65 6.49 7.58
CA GLY A 15 10.22 5.36 8.27
C GLY A 15 9.76 4.02 7.76
N ARG A 16 8.79 3.98 6.85
CA ARG A 16 8.41 2.73 6.22
C ARG A 16 9.46 2.33 5.21
N PRO A 17 9.79 1.04 5.14
CA PRO A 17 10.83 0.62 4.20
C PRO A 17 10.32 0.62 2.78
N THR A 18 11.24 0.75 1.84
CA THR A 18 10.93 0.55 0.44
C THR A 18 10.72 -0.94 0.21
N LEU A 19 9.61 -1.29 -0.43
CA LEU A 19 9.29 -2.68 -0.71
C LEU A 19 9.24 -2.92 -2.20
N LYS A 20 9.66 -4.11 -2.60
CA LYS A 20 9.64 -4.50 -4.01
C LYS A 20 9.57 -6.01 -4.08
N GLU A 21 9.48 -6.52 -5.29
CA GLU A 21 9.42 -7.97 -5.49
C GLU A 21 10.65 -8.62 -4.84
N GLY A 22 10.40 -9.63 -4.02
CA GLY A 22 11.45 -10.28 -3.25
C GLY A 22 11.47 -9.85 -1.80
N SER A 23 10.82 -8.76 -1.46
CA SER A 23 10.72 -8.34 -0.06
C SER A 23 9.79 -9.27 0.70
N SER A 24 9.99 -9.37 2.00
CA SER A 24 9.10 -10.18 2.84
C SER A 24 9.08 -9.61 4.24
N GLY A 25 8.07 -10.01 5.01
CA GLY A 25 7.95 -9.62 6.40
C GLY A 25 6.69 -8.87 6.71
N GLU A 26 6.65 -8.30 7.90
CA GLU A 26 5.47 -7.63 8.44
C GLU A 26 5.03 -6.46 7.57
N GLN A 27 5.98 -5.68 7.08
CA GLN A 27 5.62 -4.50 6.29
C GLN A 27 4.97 -4.88 4.97
N VAL A 28 5.39 -5.98 4.37
CA VAL A 28 4.76 -6.47 3.16
C VAL A 28 3.33 -6.90 3.45
N LYS A 29 3.12 -7.57 4.59
CA LYS A 29 1.79 -8.01 4.95
C LYS A 29 0.86 -6.82 5.17
N ILE A 30 1.35 -5.77 5.83
CA ILE A 30 0.57 -4.56 6.03
C ILE A 30 0.20 -3.94 4.69
N LEU A 31 1.16 -3.85 3.78
CA LEU A 31 0.90 -3.33 2.45
C LEU A 31 -0.19 -4.13 1.75
N GLN A 32 -0.08 -5.45 1.80
CA GLN A 32 -1.05 -6.31 1.13
C GLN A 32 -2.45 -6.09 1.68
N GLN A 33 -2.57 -5.91 3.00
CA GLN A 33 -3.86 -5.63 3.61
C GLN A 33 -4.43 -4.31 3.12
N LEU A 34 -3.59 -3.29 3.00
CA LEU A 34 -4.03 -2.01 2.48
C LEU A 34 -4.46 -2.10 1.02
N LEU A 35 -3.76 -2.90 0.24
CA LEU A 35 -4.07 -3.05 -1.18
C LEU A 35 -5.40 -3.75 -1.42
N LYS A 36 -5.96 -4.39 -0.40
CA LYS A 36 -7.27 -5.04 -0.53
C LYS A 36 -8.43 -4.06 -0.31
N SER A 37 -8.12 -2.82 0.00
CA SER A 37 -9.15 -1.81 0.22
C SER A 37 -10.02 -1.62 -1.02
N GLU A 38 -11.32 -1.49 -0.80
CA GLU A 38 -12.24 -1.21 -1.89
C GLU A 38 -11.94 0.11 -2.56
N LEU A 39 -11.44 1.06 -1.80
CA LEU A 39 -11.10 2.37 -2.35
C LEU A 39 -9.90 2.30 -3.29
N LEU A 40 -9.15 1.20 -3.21
CA LEU A 40 -8.06 0.94 -4.14
C LEU A 40 -8.48 -0.09 -5.18
N SER A 41 -9.79 -0.25 -5.37
CA SER A 41 -10.39 -1.14 -6.37
C SER A 41 -9.98 -2.60 -6.16
N ASN A 42 -9.77 -2.97 -4.92
CA ASN A 42 -9.36 -4.34 -4.57
C ASN A 42 -8.21 -4.79 -5.45
N ALA A 43 -7.20 -3.93 -5.56
CA ALA A 43 -6.07 -4.20 -6.44
C ALA A 43 -5.38 -5.51 -6.14
N TYR A 44 -5.34 -5.88 -4.86
CA TYR A 44 -4.72 -7.14 -4.45
C TYR A 44 -5.82 -8.11 -4.01
N THR A 45 -5.93 -9.23 -4.69
CA THR A 45 -6.96 -10.22 -4.39
C THR A 45 -6.41 -11.44 -3.67
N GLY A 46 -5.10 -11.51 -3.48
CA GLY A 46 -4.50 -12.65 -2.81
C GLY A 46 -4.63 -12.58 -1.30
N THR A 47 -4.01 -13.52 -0.63
CA THR A 47 -3.98 -13.57 0.82
C THR A 47 -2.75 -12.81 1.31
N PRO A 48 -2.92 -11.88 2.27
CA PRO A 48 -1.76 -11.18 2.82
C PRO A 48 -0.85 -12.16 3.56
N ASP A 49 0.22 -12.56 2.92
CA ASP A 49 1.14 -13.56 3.45
C ASP A 49 2.52 -12.99 3.78
N GLY A 50 2.73 -11.72 3.55
CA GLY A 50 4.01 -11.11 3.86
C GLY A 50 5.09 -11.37 2.83
N VAL A 51 4.74 -11.92 1.67
CA VAL A 51 5.69 -12.18 0.61
C VAL A 51 5.34 -11.33 -0.61
N PHE A 52 6.27 -10.50 -1.03
CA PHE A 52 6.06 -9.60 -2.16
C PHE A 52 6.41 -10.36 -3.44
N GLY A 53 5.43 -11.04 -3.99
CA GLY A 53 5.59 -11.78 -5.23
C GLY A 53 5.01 -11.02 -6.40
N SER A 54 4.80 -11.73 -7.51
CA SER A 54 4.31 -11.10 -8.73
C SER A 54 2.91 -10.53 -8.58
N LYS A 55 2.04 -11.19 -7.82
CA LYS A 55 0.69 -10.69 -7.61
C LYS A 55 0.70 -9.37 -6.85
N THR A 56 1.53 -9.28 -5.83
CA THR A 56 1.66 -8.04 -5.08
C THR A 56 2.22 -6.94 -5.96
N LYS A 57 3.21 -7.28 -6.79
CA LYS A 57 3.78 -6.30 -7.70
C LYS A 57 2.73 -5.77 -8.67
N GLU A 58 1.93 -6.65 -9.24
CA GLU A 58 0.88 -6.24 -10.17
C GLU A 58 -0.12 -5.31 -9.49
N ALA A 59 -0.47 -5.63 -8.24
CA ALA A 59 -1.39 -4.79 -7.49
C ALA A 59 -0.80 -3.42 -7.25
N VAL A 60 0.48 -3.36 -6.91
CA VAL A 60 1.16 -2.09 -6.68
C VAL A 60 1.14 -1.26 -7.95
N ILE A 61 1.42 -1.87 -9.09
CA ILE A 61 1.43 -1.14 -10.36
C ILE A 61 0.05 -0.57 -10.67
N LYS A 62 -1.00 -1.34 -10.43
CA LYS A 62 -2.36 -0.85 -10.65
C LYS A 62 -2.65 0.38 -9.79
N VAL A 63 -2.27 0.30 -8.53
CA VAL A 63 -2.51 1.39 -7.60
C VAL A 63 -1.69 2.62 -8.00
N GLN A 64 -0.46 2.40 -8.41
CA GLN A 64 0.38 3.51 -8.82
C GLN A 64 -0.19 4.23 -10.03
N LYS A 65 -0.72 3.48 -10.99
CA LYS A 65 -1.37 4.09 -12.16
C LYS A 65 -2.60 4.89 -11.74
N SER A 66 -3.39 4.33 -10.84
CA SER A 66 -4.57 5.02 -10.31
C SER A 66 -4.21 6.33 -9.65
N GLY A 67 -3.11 6.37 -8.94
CA GLY A 67 -2.68 7.55 -8.21
C GLY A 67 -1.79 8.46 -9.02
N ASN A 68 -1.61 8.16 -10.30
CA ASN A 68 -0.78 8.97 -11.17
C ASN A 68 0.68 8.99 -10.71
N LEU A 69 1.10 7.87 -10.15
CA LEU A 69 2.49 7.69 -9.71
C LEU A 69 3.24 6.89 -10.76
N THR A 70 4.56 6.86 -10.63
CA THR A 70 5.38 6.04 -11.52
C THR A 70 5.05 4.57 -11.28
N PRO A 71 4.56 3.84 -12.29
CA PRO A 71 4.12 2.46 -12.10
C PRO A 71 5.28 1.49 -12.22
N ASP A 72 6.20 1.56 -11.27
CA ASP A 72 7.40 0.73 -11.30
C ASP A 72 7.33 -0.51 -10.42
N GLY A 73 6.23 -0.66 -9.67
CA GLY A 73 6.07 -1.82 -8.79
C GLY A 73 6.89 -1.74 -7.52
N ILE A 74 7.49 -0.60 -7.25
CA ILE A 74 8.30 -0.39 -6.05
C ILE A 74 7.56 0.54 -5.13
N VAL A 75 7.40 0.15 -3.87
CA VAL A 75 6.65 0.93 -2.90
C VAL A 75 7.63 1.81 -2.12
N GLY A 76 7.79 3.04 -2.61
CA GLY A 76 8.57 4.03 -1.90
C GLY A 76 7.66 4.95 -1.11
N GLN A 77 8.19 6.10 -0.69
CA GLN A 77 7.43 7.04 0.14
C GLN A 77 6.15 7.51 -0.54
N ALA A 78 6.24 7.85 -1.82
CA ALA A 78 5.07 8.36 -2.52
C ALA A 78 3.96 7.32 -2.60
N THR A 79 4.32 6.08 -2.86
CA THR A 79 3.34 5.01 -2.95
C THR A 79 2.73 4.71 -1.58
N TRP A 80 3.55 4.65 -0.54
CA TRP A 80 3.04 4.45 0.82
C TRP A 80 2.04 5.53 1.18
N LYS A 81 2.40 6.77 0.89
CA LYS A 81 1.55 7.90 1.22
C LYS A 81 0.21 7.81 0.51
N TYR A 82 0.24 7.49 -0.77
CA TYR A 82 -0.99 7.38 -1.54
C TYR A 82 -1.87 6.26 -1.02
N VAL A 83 -1.28 5.10 -0.78
CA VAL A 83 -2.04 3.93 -0.32
C VAL A 83 -2.70 4.22 1.03
N TYR A 84 -1.96 4.82 1.95
CA TYR A 84 -2.52 5.16 3.26
C TYR A 84 -3.60 6.23 3.14
N ALA A 85 -3.38 7.22 2.31
CA ALA A 85 -4.34 8.29 2.16
C ALA A 85 -5.67 7.76 1.65
N VAL A 86 -5.63 6.88 0.66
CA VAL A 86 -6.86 6.34 0.08
C VAL A 86 -7.51 5.33 1.02
N ALA A 87 -6.74 4.38 1.50
CA ALA A 87 -7.30 3.31 2.33
C ALA A 87 -7.89 3.84 3.62
N SER A 88 -7.30 4.89 4.20
CA SER A 88 -7.79 5.40 5.47
C SER A 88 -9.17 6.04 5.37
N HIS A 89 -9.61 6.39 4.18
CA HIS A 89 -10.94 6.96 4.00
C HIS A 89 -12.03 5.98 4.41
N GLU A 90 -11.75 4.70 4.35
CA GLU A 90 -12.72 3.69 4.76
C GLU A 90 -13.04 3.78 6.24
N TRP A 91 -12.17 4.40 7.00
CA TRP A 91 -12.34 4.47 8.46
C TRP A 91 -13.10 5.72 8.89
N GLN A 92 -13.44 6.54 7.95
CA GLN A 92 -14.19 7.75 8.23
C GLN A 92 -15.67 7.53 8.00
#